data_35da8565cab926dfd69970f9da86deee
#
_entry.id   35da8565cab926dfd69970f9da86deee
#
_cell.length_a   1.000
_cell.length_b   1.000
_cell.length_c   1.000
_cell.angle_alpha   90.00
_cell.angle_beta   90.00
_cell.angle_gamma   90.00
#
_symmetry.space_group_name_H-M   'P 1'
#
loop_
_entity.id
_entity.type
_entity.pdbx_description
1 polymer ?
#
loop_
_entity_poly.entity_id
_entity_poly.type
_entity_poly.pdbx_seq_one_letter_code
_entity_poly.pdbx_strand_id
1 'polypeptide(L)'
;AKLFRGENPQADAFRVILYGSLSKTGVGHGTDRVLRETLAPLPTQILFSDEDLPDAHPNTLDFIALKDGQEISRLRVESIGGGDIRIPGRPTDDSEEIYIEHSFAEIADFCKWRYITTLSDYVELNEGPDIWDFLLTVWKTMKQSIEDGLSATGTLPGGLNVQRKASYLYNKTGGCDAPALQEFQKIAAYAYAVAEQNADNGTVVTAPTCG
;
A
#
# COMPACT_ATOMS: atom_id res chain seq x y z
N ALA A 1 6.94 -3.92 11.59
CA ALA A 1 8.41 -4.03 11.50
C ALA A 1 9.12 -2.92 12.29
N LYS A 2 8.90 -1.62 11.97
CA LYS A 2 9.56 -0.51 12.68
C LYS A 2 9.34 -0.56 14.20
N LEU A 3 8.09 -0.74 14.64
CA LEU A 3 7.73 -0.88 16.05
C LEU A 3 8.51 -2.02 16.71
N PHE A 4 8.45 -3.21 16.14
CA PHE A 4 9.11 -4.41 16.69
C PHE A 4 10.62 -4.25 16.79
N ARG A 5 11.25 -3.66 15.77
CA ARG A 5 12.69 -3.33 15.81
C ARG A 5 13.00 -2.36 16.95
N GLY A 6 12.18 -1.33 17.15
CA GLY A 6 12.34 -0.36 18.24
C GLY A 6 12.19 -0.98 19.64
N GLU A 7 11.30 -1.96 19.77
CA GLU A 7 11.08 -2.71 21.03
C GLU A 7 12.21 -3.72 21.34
N ASN A 8 13.05 -4.06 20.37
CA ASN A 8 14.11 -5.07 20.50
C ASN A 8 15.51 -4.52 20.11
N PRO A 9 16.01 -3.47 20.78
CA PRO A 9 17.30 -2.85 20.44
C PRO A 9 18.51 -3.77 20.70
N GLN A 10 18.32 -4.82 21.49
CA GLN A 10 19.34 -5.81 21.84
C GLN A 10 19.47 -6.95 20.81
N ALA A 11 18.58 -7.02 19.83
CA ALA A 11 18.63 -8.05 18.79
C ALA A 11 19.84 -7.83 17.87
N ASP A 12 20.44 -8.93 17.42
CA ASP A 12 21.50 -8.95 16.42
C ASP A 12 21.02 -9.45 15.05
N ALA A 13 19.83 -10.09 15.00
CA ALA A 13 19.18 -10.53 13.79
C ALA A 13 17.66 -10.60 13.96
N PHE A 14 16.94 -10.64 12.84
CA PHE A 14 15.51 -10.88 12.81
C PHE A 14 15.16 -12.08 11.93
N ARG A 15 14.08 -12.74 12.29
CA ARG A 15 13.40 -13.71 11.44
C ARG A 15 11.94 -13.29 11.31
N VAL A 16 11.39 -13.34 10.09
CA VAL A 16 9.96 -13.10 9.86
C VAL A 16 9.39 -14.33 9.17
N ILE A 17 8.28 -14.84 9.69
CA ILE A 17 7.55 -15.96 9.10
C ILE A 17 6.24 -15.42 8.54
N LEU A 18 6.01 -15.64 7.25
CA LEU A 18 4.78 -15.27 6.55
C LEU A 18 3.90 -16.51 6.43
N TYR A 19 2.60 -16.35 6.74
CA TYR A 19 1.63 -17.43 6.70
C TYR A 19 0.51 -17.14 5.69
N GLY A 20 -0.25 -18.16 5.34
CA GLY A 20 -1.47 -18.09 4.55
C GLY A 20 -1.31 -17.35 3.23
N SER A 21 -2.07 -16.28 3.01
CA SER A 21 -2.02 -15.49 1.77
C SER A 21 -0.68 -14.78 1.60
N LEU A 22 -0.08 -14.25 2.67
CA LEU A 22 1.24 -13.60 2.61
C LEU A 22 2.36 -14.57 2.22
N SER A 23 2.27 -15.83 2.62
CA SER A 23 3.24 -16.86 2.19
C SER A 23 3.16 -17.11 0.69
N LYS A 24 1.95 -17.11 0.11
CA LYS A 24 1.73 -17.41 -1.30
C LYS A 24 1.99 -16.22 -2.23
N THR A 25 1.71 -15.01 -1.76
CA THR A 25 1.73 -13.80 -2.60
C THR A 25 2.85 -12.82 -2.23
N GLY A 26 3.49 -12.99 -1.08
CA GLY A 26 4.43 -12.02 -0.49
C GLY A 26 5.64 -11.70 -1.37
N VAL A 27 6.16 -12.66 -2.13
CA VAL A 27 7.24 -12.42 -3.09
C VAL A 27 6.76 -11.52 -4.24
N GLY A 28 5.58 -11.82 -4.79
CA GLY A 28 5.00 -11.05 -5.91
C GLY A 28 4.66 -9.60 -5.54
N HIS A 29 4.33 -9.36 -4.27
CA HIS A 29 4.02 -8.01 -3.74
C HIS A 29 5.21 -7.34 -3.05
N GLY A 30 6.42 -7.91 -3.12
CA GLY A 30 7.63 -7.34 -2.54
C GLY A 30 7.63 -7.25 -1.01
N THR A 31 6.74 -7.98 -0.33
CA THR A 31 6.64 -7.98 1.14
C THR A 31 7.97 -8.34 1.79
N ASP A 32 8.66 -9.33 1.28
CA ASP A 32 9.97 -9.76 1.78
C ASP A 32 11.04 -8.68 1.62
N ARG A 33 11.03 -7.94 0.50
CA ARG A 33 11.94 -6.82 0.26
C ARG A 33 11.70 -5.70 1.28
N VAL A 34 10.45 -5.25 1.41
CA VAL A 34 10.07 -4.16 2.33
C VAL A 34 10.39 -4.51 3.78
N LEU A 35 10.19 -5.77 4.18
CA LEU A 35 10.54 -6.24 5.52
C LEU A 35 12.05 -6.20 5.76
N ARG A 36 12.88 -6.67 4.80
CA ARG A 36 14.34 -6.59 4.92
C ARG A 36 14.83 -5.16 4.98
N GLU A 37 14.34 -4.28 4.10
CA GLU A 37 14.69 -2.86 4.08
C GLU A 37 14.31 -2.16 5.40
N THR A 38 13.14 -2.47 5.94
CA THR A 38 12.65 -1.85 7.19
C THR A 38 13.43 -2.33 8.42
N LEU A 39 13.86 -3.58 8.45
CA LEU A 39 14.62 -4.17 9.56
C LEU A 39 16.13 -3.98 9.42
N ALA A 40 16.61 -3.48 8.27
CA ALA A 40 18.01 -3.13 8.08
C ALA A 40 18.50 -2.14 9.16
N PRO A 41 19.80 -2.15 9.57
CA PRO A 41 20.89 -2.91 8.96
C PRO A 41 21.06 -4.35 9.47
N LEU A 42 20.17 -4.83 10.36
CA LEU A 42 20.32 -6.16 10.94
C LEU A 42 19.95 -7.27 9.93
N PRO A 43 20.67 -8.39 9.94
CA PRO A 43 20.35 -9.54 9.10
C PRO A 43 18.90 -9.99 9.34
N THR A 44 18.15 -10.17 8.27
CA THR A 44 16.74 -10.56 8.36
C THR A 44 16.46 -11.77 7.46
N GLN A 45 16.06 -12.88 8.09
CA GLN A 45 15.60 -14.08 7.42
C GLN A 45 14.10 -14.02 7.22
N ILE A 46 13.62 -14.17 5.98
CA ILE A 46 12.20 -14.28 5.68
C ILE A 46 11.89 -15.74 5.33
N LEU A 47 10.91 -16.30 6.00
CA LEU A 47 10.41 -17.65 5.77
C LEU A 47 8.96 -17.60 5.29
N PHE A 48 8.67 -18.36 4.24
CA PHE A 48 7.32 -18.55 3.72
C PHE A 48 6.84 -19.91 4.23
N SER A 49 5.84 -19.89 5.11
CA SER A 49 5.32 -21.09 5.76
C SER A 49 4.08 -21.60 5.04
N ASP A 50 4.03 -22.91 4.82
CA ASP A 50 2.83 -23.61 4.36
C ASP A 50 1.93 -24.07 5.52
N GLU A 51 2.28 -23.69 6.76
CA GLU A 51 1.49 -24.01 7.95
C GLU A 51 0.12 -23.31 7.87
N ASP A 52 -0.93 -24.09 8.07
CA ASP A 52 -2.29 -23.58 8.17
C ASP A 52 -2.56 -23.12 9.60
N LEU A 53 -3.03 -21.88 9.73
CA LEU A 53 -3.41 -21.26 11.00
C LEU A 53 -4.92 -20.99 10.99
N PRO A 54 -5.75 -22.00 11.30
CA PRO A 54 -7.20 -21.93 11.09
C PRO A 54 -7.91 -20.79 11.84
N ASP A 55 -7.35 -20.37 12.98
CA ASP A 55 -7.91 -19.30 13.83
C ASP A 55 -7.26 -17.94 13.59
N ALA A 56 -6.30 -17.82 12.66
CA ALA A 56 -5.60 -16.59 12.37
C ALA A 56 -6.09 -15.95 11.06
N HIS A 57 -5.88 -14.64 10.94
CA HIS A 57 -6.17 -13.95 9.69
C HIS A 57 -5.29 -14.49 8.55
N PRO A 58 -5.81 -14.62 7.30
CA PRO A 58 -5.03 -15.11 6.16
C PRO A 58 -3.74 -14.33 5.87
N ASN A 59 -3.68 -13.07 6.28
CA ASN A 59 -2.49 -12.23 6.16
C ASN A 59 -1.77 -12.10 7.51
N THR A 60 -1.35 -13.24 8.08
CA THR A 60 -0.61 -13.30 9.34
C THR A 60 0.88 -13.39 9.10
N LEU A 61 1.66 -12.74 9.97
CA LEU A 61 3.11 -12.86 10.04
C LEU A 61 3.61 -12.81 11.48
N ASP A 62 4.67 -13.57 11.75
CA ASP A 62 5.39 -13.54 13.02
C ASP A 62 6.73 -12.84 12.85
N PHE A 63 6.99 -11.81 13.64
CA PHE A 63 8.31 -11.22 13.82
C PHE A 63 9.02 -11.91 14.98
N ILE A 64 10.27 -12.27 14.81
CA ILE A 64 11.11 -12.93 15.81
C ILE A 64 12.42 -12.15 15.90
N ALA A 65 12.73 -11.65 17.09
CA ALA A 65 14.03 -11.05 17.40
C ALA A 65 14.99 -12.12 17.91
N LEU A 66 16.20 -12.13 17.36
CA LEU A 66 17.23 -13.09 17.71
C LEU A 66 18.42 -12.37 18.36
N LYS A 67 19.05 -13.05 19.31
CA LYS A 67 20.34 -12.68 19.88
C LYS A 67 21.18 -13.93 20.05
N ASP A 68 22.40 -13.92 19.51
CA ASP A 68 23.30 -15.06 19.51
C ASP A 68 22.62 -16.34 18.95
N GLY A 69 21.73 -16.15 17.94
CA GLY A 69 20.96 -17.22 17.32
C GLY A 69 19.75 -17.73 18.11
N GLN A 70 19.51 -17.21 19.32
CA GLN A 70 18.37 -17.59 20.17
C GLN A 70 17.23 -16.59 20.04
N GLU A 71 15.99 -17.08 20.09
CA GLU A 71 14.79 -16.23 20.10
C GLU A 71 14.67 -15.53 21.44
N ILE A 72 14.62 -14.19 21.41
CA ILE A 72 14.47 -13.36 22.61
C ILE A 72 13.10 -12.66 22.67
N SER A 73 12.43 -12.52 21.54
CA SER A 73 11.10 -11.90 21.45
C SER A 73 10.37 -12.36 20.21
N ARG A 74 9.04 -12.46 20.31
CA ARG A 74 8.14 -12.77 19.20
C ARG A 74 6.93 -11.85 19.22
N LEU A 75 6.50 -11.41 18.03
CA LEU A 75 5.29 -10.62 17.85
C LEU A 75 4.51 -11.12 16.65
N ARG A 76 3.29 -11.57 16.88
CA ARG A 76 2.34 -11.88 15.81
C ARG A 76 1.61 -10.62 15.37
N VAL A 77 1.48 -10.45 14.06
CA VAL A 77 0.77 -9.33 13.45
C VAL A 77 -0.11 -9.86 12.33
N GLU A 78 -1.29 -9.29 12.21
CA GLU A 78 -2.25 -9.58 11.16
C GLU A 78 -2.54 -8.31 10.37
N SER A 79 -2.40 -8.38 9.05
CA SER A 79 -2.78 -7.29 8.15
C SER A 79 -4.25 -7.47 7.76
N ILE A 80 -5.12 -6.63 8.34
CA ILE A 80 -6.58 -6.79 8.24
C ILE A 80 -7.21 -6.00 7.09
N GLY A 81 -6.38 -5.32 6.28
CA GLY A 81 -6.82 -4.51 5.13
C GLY A 81 -6.80 -3.02 5.44
N GLY A 82 -6.95 -2.20 4.40
CA GLY A 82 -6.97 -0.73 4.54
C GLY A 82 -5.68 -0.08 5.05
N GLY A 83 -4.60 -0.85 5.18
CA GLY A 83 -3.37 -0.41 5.85
C GLY A 83 -3.32 -0.75 7.33
N ASP A 84 -4.42 -1.24 7.90
CA ASP A 84 -4.53 -1.55 9.32
C ASP A 84 -3.86 -2.88 9.67
N ILE A 85 -3.40 -2.92 10.92
CA ILE A 85 -2.79 -4.11 11.52
C ILE A 85 -3.48 -4.44 12.84
N ARG A 86 -3.66 -5.72 13.08
CA ARG A 86 -4.08 -6.25 14.38
C ARG A 86 -2.92 -7.00 15.03
N ILE A 87 -2.67 -6.70 16.30
CA ILE A 87 -1.69 -7.43 17.12
C ILE A 87 -2.48 -8.21 18.16
N PRO A 88 -2.56 -9.54 18.07
CA PRO A 88 -3.30 -10.34 19.04
C PRO A 88 -2.85 -10.05 20.48
N GLY A 89 -3.81 -9.75 21.35
CA GLY A 89 -3.54 -9.41 22.77
C GLY A 89 -3.14 -7.96 23.04
N ARG A 90 -3.04 -7.11 22.01
CA ARG A 90 -2.97 -5.65 22.19
C ARG A 90 -4.32 -5.02 21.84
N PRO A 91 -4.73 -3.94 22.53
CA PRO A 91 -5.88 -3.16 22.07
C PRO A 91 -5.68 -2.76 20.60
N THR A 92 -6.71 -2.91 19.79
CA THR A 92 -6.77 -2.22 18.50
C THR A 92 -6.75 -0.72 18.81
N ASP A 93 -5.98 0.02 18.03
CA ASP A 93 -6.07 1.48 18.06
C ASP A 93 -7.44 1.81 17.48
N ASP A 94 -8.45 1.87 18.36
CA ASP A 94 -9.77 2.37 18.01
C ASP A 94 -9.61 3.90 17.86
N SER A 95 -8.99 4.31 16.75
CA SER A 95 -9.03 5.70 16.33
C SER A 95 -10.49 6.11 16.28
N GLU A 96 -10.83 7.21 16.95
CA GLU A 96 -12.18 7.75 16.91
C GLU A 96 -12.63 7.88 15.46
N GLU A 97 -13.83 7.41 15.16
CA GLU A 97 -14.42 7.52 13.84
C GLU A 97 -14.61 9.01 13.53
N ILE A 98 -13.83 9.53 12.58
CA ILE A 98 -13.82 10.96 12.24
C ILE A 98 -15.10 11.35 11.50
N TYR A 99 -15.59 10.46 10.62
CA TYR A 99 -16.80 10.66 9.83
C TYR A 99 -17.95 9.89 10.45
N ILE A 100 -18.98 10.62 10.89
CA ILE A 100 -20.17 10.04 11.54
C ILE A 100 -21.21 9.60 10.49
N GLU A 101 -21.20 10.25 9.32
CA GLU A 101 -22.13 9.95 8.23
C GLU A 101 -21.67 8.72 7.46
N HIS A 102 -22.53 7.68 7.39
CA HIS A 102 -22.23 6.40 6.76
C HIS A 102 -22.72 6.29 5.31
N SER A 103 -23.38 7.32 4.79
CA SER A 103 -23.87 7.36 3.42
C SER A 103 -23.74 8.74 2.80
N PHE A 104 -23.68 8.79 1.47
CA PHE A 104 -23.68 10.07 0.75
C PHE A 104 -24.95 10.89 1.00
N ALA A 105 -26.10 10.23 1.22
CA ALA A 105 -27.34 10.91 1.57
C ALA A 105 -27.23 11.64 2.91
N GLU A 106 -26.67 10.99 3.92
CA GLU A 106 -26.42 11.58 5.24
C GLU A 106 -25.41 12.75 5.15
N ILE A 107 -24.33 12.58 4.38
CA ILE A 107 -23.37 13.67 4.12
C ILE A 107 -24.06 14.86 3.46
N ALA A 108 -24.91 14.61 2.45
CA ALA A 108 -25.63 15.67 1.76
C ALA A 108 -26.62 16.42 2.69
N ASP A 109 -27.33 15.69 3.54
CA ASP A 109 -28.24 16.29 4.53
C ASP A 109 -27.48 17.07 5.60
N PHE A 110 -26.36 16.55 6.09
CA PHE A 110 -25.47 17.26 7.01
C PHE A 110 -24.95 18.55 6.40
N CYS A 111 -24.42 18.50 5.17
CA CYS A 111 -23.90 19.67 4.45
C CYS A 111 -25.00 20.73 4.26
N LYS A 112 -26.22 20.31 3.89
CA LYS A 112 -27.36 21.20 3.75
C LYS A 112 -27.75 21.88 5.07
N TRP A 113 -27.77 21.11 6.15
CA TRP A 113 -28.10 21.64 7.48
C TRP A 113 -27.04 22.62 7.97
N ARG A 114 -25.75 22.38 7.69
CA ARG A 114 -24.63 23.23 8.11
C ARG A 114 -24.30 24.35 7.12
N TYR A 115 -25.04 24.46 6.01
CA TYR A 115 -24.75 25.40 4.92
C TYR A 115 -23.36 25.20 4.29
N ILE A 116 -22.86 23.97 4.29
CA ILE A 116 -21.61 23.57 3.65
C ILE A 116 -21.92 23.38 2.17
N THR A 117 -21.16 24.03 1.28
CA THR A 117 -21.44 24.06 -0.15
C THR A 117 -20.60 23.08 -0.97
N THR A 118 -19.47 22.62 -0.45
CA THR A 118 -18.57 21.71 -1.12
C THR A 118 -18.19 20.51 -0.23
N LEU A 119 -17.86 19.38 -0.85
CA LEU A 119 -17.34 18.22 -0.11
C LEU A 119 -15.95 18.50 0.47
N SER A 120 -15.18 19.41 -0.13
CA SER A 120 -13.89 19.82 0.44
C SER A 120 -14.05 20.50 1.79
N ASP A 121 -15.05 21.38 1.93
CA ASP A 121 -15.33 22.05 3.21
C ASP A 121 -15.83 21.04 4.26
N TYR A 122 -16.58 20.01 3.83
CA TYR A 122 -17.01 18.92 4.70
C TYR A 122 -15.80 18.10 5.21
N VAL A 123 -14.85 17.77 4.34
CA VAL A 123 -13.64 17.05 4.72
C VAL A 123 -12.80 17.90 5.68
N GLU A 124 -12.56 19.17 5.37
CA GLU A 124 -11.78 20.07 6.24
C GLU A 124 -12.43 20.26 7.61
N LEU A 125 -13.78 20.29 7.67
CA LEU A 125 -14.51 20.39 8.93
C LEU A 125 -14.25 19.19 9.86
N ASN A 126 -14.15 17.97 9.29
CA ASN A 126 -13.97 16.75 10.07
C ASN A 126 -12.50 16.45 10.37
N GLU A 127 -11.61 16.63 9.40
CA GLU A 127 -10.18 16.28 9.49
C GLU A 127 -9.31 17.42 10.04
N GLY A 128 -9.80 18.66 9.97
CA GLY A 128 -9.01 19.86 10.23
C GLY A 128 -8.19 20.33 9.02
N PRO A 129 -7.57 21.51 9.12
CA PRO A 129 -6.87 22.15 7.99
C PRO A 129 -5.60 21.40 7.54
N ASP A 130 -4.99 20.61 8.40
CA ASP A 130 -3.77 19.84 8.09
C ASP A 130 -4.00 18.76 7.04
N ILE A 131 -5.26 18.39 6.77
CA ILE A 131 -5.63 17.44 5.71
C ILE A 131 -5.10 17.86 4.33
N TRP A 132 -5.02 19.17 4.07
CA TRP A 132 -4.54 19.67 2.79
C TRP A 132 -3.07 19.37 2.53
N ASP A 133 -2.21 19.43 3.54
CA ASP A 133 -0.80 19.06 3.43
C ASP A 133 -0.64 17.56 3.18
N PHE A 134 -1.47 16.74 3.83
CA PHE A 134 -1.53 15.31 3.58
C PHE A 134 -1.98 15.03 2.14
N LEU A 135 -3.10 15.61 1.69
CA LEU A 135 -3.61 15.41 0.33
C LEU A 135 -2.65 15.92 -0.74
N LEU A 136 -1.91 17.01 -0.46
CA LEU A 136 -0.84 17.48 -1.36
C LEU A 136 0.28 16.44 -1.50
N THR A 137 0.63 15.77 -0.41
CA THR A 137 1.62 14.68 -0.43
C THR A 137 1.11 13.49 -1.23
N VAL A 138 -0.15 13.10 -1.03
CA VAL A 138 -0.82 12.05 -1.83
C VAL A 138 -0.78 12.40 -3.32
N TRP A 139 -1.18 13.62 -3.68
CA TRP A 139 -1.18 14.10 -5.06
C TRP A 139 0.21 14.10 -5.71
N LYS A 140 1.24 14.54 -4.97
CA LYS A 140 2.64 14.47 -5.45
C LYS A 140 3.07 13.03 -5.71
N THR A 141 2.73 12.11 -4.80
CA THR A 141 3.04 10.68 -4.95
C THR A 141 2.33 10.07 -6.16
N MET A 142 1.05 10.41 -6.38
CA MET A 142 0.29 9.95 -7.56
C MET A 142 0.94 10.42 -8.86
N LYS A 143 1.33 11.69 -8.94
CA LYS A 143 2.02 12.22 -10.14
C LYS A 143 3.37 11.56 -10.37
N GLN A 144 4.16 11.38 -9.31
CA GLN A 144 5.45 10.72 -9.40
C GLN A 144 5.31 9.29 -9.90
N SER A 145 4.31 8.54 -9.41
CA SER A 145 4.04 7.18 -9.88
C SER A 145 3.72 7.13 -11.38
N ILE A 146 2.97 8.11 -11.89
CA ILE A 146 2.71 8.22 -13.33
C ILE A 146 4.01 8.53 -14.11
N GLU A 147 4.80 9.49 -13.67
CA GLU A 147 6.06 9.89 -14.31
C GLU A 147 7.06 8.73 -14.36
N ASP A 148 7.21 8.02 -13.25
CA ASP A 148 8.09 6.85 -13.16
C ASP A 148 7.60 5.73 -14.10
N GLY A 149 6.31 5.46 -14.15
CA GLY A 149 5.74 4.44 -15.04
C GLY A 149 5.83 4.81 -16.53
N LEU A 150 5.69 6.07 -16.89
CA LEU A 150 5.86 6.55 -18.27
C LEU A 150 7.32 6.50 -18.73
N SER A 151 8.27 6.65 -17.82
CA SER A 151 9.71 6.56 -18.12
C SER A 151 10.22 5.13 -18.16
N ALA A 152 9.56 4.20 -17.47
CA ALA A 152 9.98 2.82 -17.37
C ALA A 152 9.68 2.03 -18.65
N THR A 153 10.62 1.14 -19.02
CA THR A 153 10.52 0.27 -20.21
C THR A 153 10.92 -1.16 -19.84
N GLY A 154 10.73 -2.09 -20.75
CA GLY A 154 11.13 -3.48 -20.59
C GLY A 154 9.97 -4.39 -20.15
N THR A 155 10.31 -5.45 -19.42
CA THR A 155 9.37 -6.50 -19.01
C THR A 155 9.08 -6.40 -17.52
N LEU A 156 7.81 -6.54 -17.15
CA LEU A 156 7.40 -6.60 -15.75
C LEU A 156 7.95 -7.88 -15.09
N PRO A 157 8.24 -7.84 -13.78
CA PRO A 157 8.64 -9.03 -13.04
C PRO A 157 7.54 -10.10 -13.04
N GLY A 158 7.95 -11.37 -12.95
CA GLY A 158 7.04 -12.52 -12.93
C GLY A 158 7.24 -13.44 -14.15
N GLY A 159 6.55 -14.58 -14.13
CA GLY A 159 6.73 -15.65 -15.14
C GLY A 159 6.00 -15.42 -16.48
N LEU A 160 5.20 -14.35 -16.61
CA LEU A 160 4.37 -14.12 -17.80
C LEU A 160 5.04 -13.28 -18.89
N ASN A 161 6.23 -12.73 -18.65
CA ASN A 161 6.97 -11.88 -19.59
C ASN A 161 6.13 -10.70 -20.15
N VAL A 162 5.32 -10.06 -19.31
CA VAL A 162 4.46 -8.95 -19.71
C VAL A 162 5.31 -7.72 -20.05
N GLN A 163 5.21 -7.22 -21.27
CA GLN A 163 5.91 -6.03 -21.72
C GLN A 163 5.21 -4.78 -21.19
N ARG A 164 5.99 -3.79 -20.72
CA ARG A 164 5.47 -2.46 -20.36
C ARG A 164 4.93 -1.76 -21.59
N LYS A 165 3.81 -1.09 -21.44
CA LYS A 165 3.06 -0.44 -22.53
C LYS A 165 2.87 1.06 -22.32
N ALA A 166 2.99 1.54 -21.08
CA ALA A 166 2.71 2.93 -20.72
C ALA A 166 3.50 3.93 -21.56
N SER A 167 4.83 3.78 -21.56
CA SER A 167 5.74 4.64 -22.35
C SER A 167 5.44 4.61 -23.84
N TYR A 168 5.20 3.41 -24.39
CA TYR A 168 4.85 3.26 -25.82
C TYR A 168 3.52 3.96 -26.16
N LEU A 169 2.48 3.77 -25.35
CA LEU A 169 1.17 4.40 -25.58
C LEU A 169 1.26 5.92 -25.48
N TYR A 170 2.00 6.44 -24.52
CA TYR A 170 2.16 7.87 -24.32
C TYR A 170 2.89 8.56 -25.49
N ASN A 171 3.96 7.91 -25.97
CA ASN A 171 4.83 8.46 -27.02
C ASN A 171 4.37 8.13 -28.44
N LYS A 172 3.33 7.31 -28.60
CA LYS A 172 2.83 6.93 -29.92
C LYS A 172 2.26 8.14 -30.64
N THR A 173 3.03 8.66 -31.59
CA THR A 173 2.61 9.72 -32.52
C THR A 173 2.15 9.12 -33.83
N GLY A 174 0.97 9.50 -34.28
CA GLY A 174 0.41 9.04 -35.55
C GLY A 174 -0.55 7.85 -35.45
N GLY A 175 -1.45 7.76 -36.41
CA GLY A 175 -2.46 6.70 -36.49
C GLY A 175 -3.83 7.06 -35.96
N CYS A 176 -3.97 8.21 -35.32
CA CYS A 176 -5.27 8.73 -34.91
C CYS A 176 -5.31 10.25 -34.93
N ASP A 177 -5.94 10.80 -35.94
CA ASP A 177 -6.08 12.26 -36.13
C ASP A 177 -7.23 12.85 -35.29
N ALA A 178 -8.06 12.02 -34.65
CA ALA A 178 -9.17 12.48 -33.85
C ALA A 178 -8.69 12.85 -32.42
N PRO A 179 -8.88 14.11 -31.97
CA PRO A 179 -8.43 14.57 -30.64
C PRO A 179 -8.93 13.71 -29.48
N ALA A 180 -10.17 13.24 -29.55
CA ALA A 180 -10.78 12.39 -28.53
C ALA A 180 -10.03 11.04 -28.36
N LEU A 181 -9.53 10.46 -29.45
CA LEU A 181 -8.76 9.23 -29.38
C LEU A 181 -7.34 9.45 -28.85
N GLN A 182 -6.74 10.61 -29.13
CA GLN A 182 -5.45 10.98 -28.54
C GLN A 182 -5.56 11.20 -27.03
N GLU A 183 -6.65 11.83 -26.58
CA GLU A 183 -6.93 11.99 -25.15
C GLU A 183 -7.15 10.64 -24.46
N PHE A 184 -7.97 9.77 -25.03
CA PHE A 184 -8.17 8.42 -24.52
C PHE A 184 -6.86 7.61 -24.45
N GLN A 185 -5.99 7.72 -25.46
CA GLN A 185 -4.69 7.07 -25.46
C GLN A 185 -3.80 7.57 -24.32
N LYS A 186 -3.79 8.88 -24.02
CA LYS A 186 -3.05 9.45 -22.88
C LYS A 186 -3.60 8.95 -21.55
N ILE A 187 -4.93 8.92 -21.38
CA ILE A 187 -5.58 8.39 -20.18
C ILE A 187 -5.19 6.91 -19.99
N ALA A 188 -5.25 6.12 -21.06
CA ALA A 188 -4.82 4.73 -21.02
C ALA A 188 -3.33 4.58 -20.63
N ALA A 189 -2.45 5.43 -21.18
CA ALA A 189 -1.05 5.44 -20.85
C ALA A 189 -0.79 5.73 -19.36
N TYR A 190 -1.52 6.68 -18.76
CA TYR A 190 -1.43 6.99 -17.33
C TYR A 190 -1.92 5.82 -16.47
N ALA A 191 -3.03 5.19 -16.86
CA ALA A 191 -3.54 4.01 -16.16
C ALA A 191 -2.54 2.85 -16.20
N TYR A 192 -1.96 2.57 -17.39
CA TYR A 192 -0.89 1.57 -17.51
C TYR A 192 0.35 1.94 -16.70
N ALA A 193 0.75 3.21 -16.67
CA ALA A 193 1.91 3.66 -15.92
C ALA A 193 1.79 3.28 -14.44
N VAL A 194 0.65 3.61 -13.81
CA VAL A 194 0.42 3.28 -12.39
C VAL A 194 0.27 1.78 -12.17
N ALA A 195 -0.44 1.06 -13.06
CA ALA A 195 -0.60 -0.39 -12.97
C ALA A 195 0.74 -1.13 -13.09
N GLU A 196 1.62 -0.67 -13.99
CA GLU A 196 2.96 -1.23 -14.18
C GLU A 196 3.89 -0.91 -13.01
N GLN A 197 3.77 0.27 -12.40
CA GLN A 197 4.47 0.60 -11.15
C GLN A 197 4.02 -0.29 -10.01
N ASN A 198 2.72 -0.51 -9.85
CA ASN A 198 2.19 -1.42 -8.85
C ASN A 198 2.70 -2.86 -9.04
N ALA A 199 2.75 -3.33 -10.28
CA ALA A 199 3.24 -4.68 -10.60
C ALA A 199 4.76 -4.85 -10.41
N ASP A 200 5.52 -3.76 -10.45
CA ASP A 200 6.98 -3.75 -10.26
C ASP A 200 7.39 -3.24 -8.87
N ASN A 201 6.50 -3.30 -7.92
CA ASN A 201 6.72 -2.84 -6.54
C ASN A 201 7.12 -1.35 -6.43
N GLY A 202 6.72 -0.52 -7.37
CA GLY A 202 6.83 0.93 -7.28
C GLY A 202 5.90 1.51 -6.21
N THR A 203 6.11 2.77 -5.87
CA THR A 203 5.23 3.46 -4.92
C THR A 203 3.96 3.89 -5.61
N VAL A 204 2.82 3.41 -5.12
CA VAL A 204 1.48 3.81 -5.59
C VAL A 204 0.59 4.22 -4.42
N VAL A 205 -0.37 5.09 -4.66
CA VAL A 205 -1.41 5.43 -3.69
C VAL A 205 -2.54 4.43 -3.84
N THR A 206 -2.98 3.86 -2.72
CA THR A 206 -4.08 2.89 -2.68
C THR A 206 -5.17 3.36 -1.72
N ALA A 207 -6.42 3.06 -2.03
CA ALA A 207 -7.55 3.39 -1.16
C ALA A 207 -8.73 2.43 -1.41
N PRO A 208 -9.11 1.63 -0.45
CA PRO A 208 -8.38 1.05 0.68
C PRO A 208 -7.44 -0.09 0.24
N THR A 209 -7.63 -0.60 -0.96
CA THR A 209 -6.82 -1.67 -1.56
C THR A 209 -6.54 -1.34 -3.02
N CYS A 210 -5.46 -1.89 -3.54
CA CYS A 210 -5.13 -1.76 -4.96
C CYS A 210 -5.87 -2.83 -5.75
N GLY A 211 -7.09 -2.48 -6.20
CA GLY A 211 -7.89 -3.31 -7.10
C GLY A 211 -7.99 -4.77 -6.76
#